data_fe31d4c22befe843d4df3db897bd0766
#
_entry.id   fe31d4c22befe843d4df3db897bd0766
#
_cell.length_a   1.000
_cell.length_b   1.000
_cell.length_c   1.000
_cell.angle_alpha   90.00
_cell.angle_beta   90.00
_cell.angle_gamma   90.00
#
_symmetry.space_group_name_H-M   'P 1'
#
loop_
_entity.id
_entity.type
_entity.pdbx_description
1 polymer ?
#
loop_
_entity_poly.entity_id
_entity_poly.type
_entity_poly.pdbx_seq_one_letter_code
_entity_poly.pdbx_strand_id
1 'polypeptide(L)'
;MEIKTEELIAKIKQAKANQIEAIKKAEIDKQRMYDNYQAEFNKLGERINTLITLGRKLLELGMPIGEKYYEGGFYYDKFVTDGIHHNIGFVVTHGVLEGIGIEGGGCCGGDLCVGADGNIIKGLPFKYRDGYYVKGEHLKMKRLLDGFQEFEEGVIKHIENLQ
;
A
#
# COMPACT_ATOMS: atom_id res chain seq x y z
N MET A 1 38.34 -38.72 18.79
CA MET A 1 38.16 -37.41 18.15
C MET A 1 38.02 -36.37 19.23
N GLU A 2 38.96 -35.47 19.31
CA GLU A 2 38.84 -34.35 20.25
C GLU A 2 37.90 -33.28 19.66
N ILE A 3 36.93 -32.91 20.45
CA ILE A 3 36.04 -31.81 20.09
C ILE A 3 36.71 -30.53 20.59
N LYS A 4 37.09 -29.66 19.68
CA LYS A 4 37.67 -28.36 20.01
C LYS A 4 36.57 -27.38 20.38
N THR A 5 36.20 -27.38 21.64
CA THR A 5 35.09 -26.57 22.18
C THR A 5 35.24 -25.09 21.85
N GLU A 6 36.46 -24.56 21.93
CA GLU A 6 36.74 -23.14 21.66
C GLU A 6 36.44 -22.76 20.20
N GLU A 7 36.79 -23.64 19.26
CA GLU A 7 36.53 -23.44 17.85
C GLU A 7 35.02 -23.46 17.55
N LEU A 8 34.29 -24.37 18.21
CA LEU A 8 32.85 -24.47 18.07
C LEU A 8 32.15 -23.25 18.66
N ILE A 9 32.61 -22.76 19.80
CA ILE A 9 32.07 -21.53 20.40
C ILE A 9 32.32 -20.34 19.49
N ALA A 10 33.50 -20.22 18.91
CA ALA A 10 33.82 -19.16 17.96
C ALA A 10 32.88 -19.20 16.73
N LYS A 11 32.61 -20.41 16.23
CA LYS A 11 31.70 -20.61 15.10
C LYS A 11 30.26 -20.19 15.44
N ILE A 12 29.81 -20.52 16.65
CA ILE A 12 28.48 -20.10 17.12
C ILE A 12 28.40 -18.58 17.19
N LYS A 13 29.40 -17.93 17.74
CA LYS A 13 29.47 -16.46 17.83
C LYS A 13 29.46 -15.81 16.44
N GLN A 14 30.23 -16.38 15.52
CA GLN A 14 30.28 -15.87 14.15
C GLN A 14 28.92 -16.04 13.43
N ALA A 15 28.27 -17.19 13.60
CA ALA A 15 26.97 -17.45 13.04
C ALA A 15 25.92 -16.45 13.57
N LYS A 16 25.99 -16.12 14.86
CA LYS A 16 25.11 -15.13 15.47
C LYS A 16 25.37 -13.73 14.91
N ALA A 17 26.62 -13.35 14.75
CA ALA A 17 26.99 -12.07 14.15
C ALA A 17 26.47 -11.96 12.71
N ASN A 18 26.62 -13.03 11.92
CA ASN A 18 26.13 -13.09 10.55
C ASN A 18 24.59 -12.97 10.50
N GLN A 19 23.91 -13.61 11.44
CA GLN A 19 22.45 -13.50 11.55
C GLN A 19 21.99 -12.07 11.83
N ILE A 20 22.66 -11.40 12.77
CA ILE A 20 22.38 -10.01 13.11
C ILE A 20 22.58 -9.10 11.90
N GLU A 21 23.68 -9.28 11.16
CA GLU A 21 23.94 -8.50 9.95
C GLU A 21 22.89 -8.75 8.86
N ALA A 22 22.50 -10.00 8.68
CA ALA A 22 21.47 -10.35 7.70
C ALA A 22 20.13 -9.69 8.04
N ILE A 23 19.74 -9.66 9.31
CA ILE A 23 18.52 -8.99 9.77
C ILE A 23 18.61 -7.48 9.51
N LYS A 24 19.73 -6.85 9.85
CA LYS A 24 19.94 -5.42 9.61
C LYS A 24 19.87 -5.08 8.14
N LYS A 25 20.49 -5.89 7.29
CA LYS A 25 20.45 -5.70 5.84
C LYS A 25 19.03 -5.81 5.31
N ALA A 26 18.27 -6.80 5.77
CA ALA A 26 16.88 -6.99 5.37
C ALA A 26 16.02 -5.77 5.76
N GLU A 27 16.24 -5.21 6.95
CA GLU A 27 15.53 -4.00 7.39
C GLU A 27 15.88 -2.78 6.54
N ILE A 28 17.14 -2.60 6.21
CA ILE A 28 17.60 -1.52 5.33
C ILE A 28 17.00 -1.66 3.94
N ASP A 29 17.01 -2.86 3.38
CA ASP A 29 16.43 -3.12 2.06
C ASP A 29 14.93 -2.85 2.03
N LYS A 30 14.21 -3.22 3.10
CA LYS A 30 12.79 -2.91 3.26
C LYS A 30 12.54 -1.41 3.28
N GLN A 31 13.30 -0.69 4.08
CA GLN A 31 13.14 0.76 4.21
C GLN A 31 13.43 1.45 2.89
N ARG A 32 14.45 1.01 2.17
CA ARG A 32 14.79 1.55 0.85
C ARG A 32 13.67 1.31 -0.16
N MET A 33 13.11 0.11 -0.15
CA MET A 33 11.98 -0.21 -1.03
C MET A 33 10.78 0.68 -0.71
N TYR A 34 10.45 0.84 0.56
CA TYR A 34 9.38 1.72 0.99
C TYR A 34 9.63 3.16 0.55
N ASP A 35 10.82 3.67 0.79
CA ASP A 35 11.19 5.03 0.43
C ASP A 35 11.09 5.26 -1.08
N ASN A 36 11.45 4.25 -1.88
CA ASN A 36 11.31 4.31 -3.33
C ASN A 36 9.84 4.39 -3.76
N TYR A 37 8.97 3.58 -3.16
CA TYR A 37 7.54 3.66 -3.45
C TYR A 37 6.94 4.98 -2.98
N GLN A 38 7.32 5.45 -1.79
CA GLN A 38 6.87 6.74 -1.31
C GLN A 38 7.28 7.87 -2.26
N ALA A 39 8.50 7.83 -2.79
CA ALA A 39 8.96 8.79 -3.77
C ALA A 39 8.14 8.75 -5.07
N GLU A 40 7.81 7.56 -5.55
CA GLU A 40 6.96 7.39 -6.74
C GLU A 40 5.55 7.97 -6.52
N PHE A 41 4.95 7.70 -5.36
CA PHE A 41 3.64 8.28 -5.02
C PHE A 41 3.72 9.81 -4.88
N ASN A 42 4.80 10.34 -4.31
CA ASN A 42 4.97 11.79 -4.21
C ASN A 42 5.07 12.47 -5.57
N LYS A 43 5.64 11.79 -6.57
CA LYS A 43 5.64 12.30 -7.95
C LYS A 43 4.23 12.46 -8.52
N LEU A 44 3.29 11.66 -8.06
CA LEU A 44 1.88 11.71 -8.45
C LEU A 44 1.06 12.64 -7.54
N GLY A 45 1.71 13.32 -6.61
CA GLY A 45 1.04 14.05 -5.53
C GLY A 45 -0.03 15.02 -5.99
N GLU A 46 0.23 15.84 -7.01
CA GLU A 46 -0.77 16.78 -7.53
C GLU A 46 -1.96 16.07 -8.16
N ARG A 47 -1.70 15.00 -8.91
CA ARG A 47 -2.77 14.20 -9.53
C ARG A 47 -3.61 13.51 -8.47
N ILE A 48 -2.96 12.99 -7.43
CA ILE A 48 -3.64 12.38 -6.28
C ILE A 48 -4.50 13.43 -5.57
N ASN A 49 -3.97 14.62 -5.33
CA ASN A 49 -4.71 15.71 -4.69
C ASN A 49 -5.93 16.12 -5.49
N THR A 50 -5.81 16.17 -6.82
CA THR A 50 -6.95 16.46 -7.70
C THR A 50 -8.05 15.41 -7.54
N LEU A 51 -7.69 14.14 -7.56
CA LEU A 51 -8.67 13.06 -7.40
C LEU A 51 -9.32 13.07 -6.02
N ILE A 52 -8.55 13.30 -4.97
CA ILE A 52 -9.07 13.42 -3.60
C ILE A 52 -10.06 14.59 -3.51
N THR A 53 -9.73 15.72 -4.10
CA THR A 53 -10.60 16.90 -4.13
C THR A 53 -11.92 16.59 -4.84
N LEU A 54 -11.83 15.93 -6.00
CA LEU A 54 -13.04 15.52 -6.76
C LEU A 54 -13.87 14.51 -5.98
N GLY A 55 -13.23 13.51 -5.38
CA GLY A 55 -13.93 12.50 -4.57
C GLY A 55 -14.62 13.12 -3.35
N ARG A 56 -13.95 14.05 -2.68
CA ARG A 56 -14.53 14.77 -1.54
C ARG A 56 -15.74 15.61 -1.97
N LYS A 57 -15.67 16.23 -3.14
CA LYS A 57 -16.79 17.02 -3.66
C LYS A 57 -18.00 16.14 -4.00
N LEU A 58 -17.76 15.00 -4.62
CA LEU A 58 -18.81 14.02 -4.88
C LEU A 58 -19.48 13.58 -3.56
N LEU A 59 -18.66 13.24 -2.58
CA LEU A 59 -19.15 12.77 -1.28
C LEU A 59 -19.94 13.87 -0.56
N GLU A 60 -19.45 15.09 -0.54
CA GLU A 60 -20.11 16.26 0.04
C GLU A 60 -21.51 16.48 -0.56
N LEU A 61 -21.64 16.28 -1.85
CA LEU A 61 -22.90 16.48 -2.57
C LEU A 61 -23.79 15.23 -2.60
N GLY A 62 -23.39 14.17 -1.93
CA GLY A 62 -24.14 12.92 -1.93
C GLY A 62 -24.14 12.16 -3.24
N MET A 63 -23.16 12.45 -4.10
CA MET A 63 -23.03 11.77 -5.39
C MET A 63 -22.25 10.47 -5.25
N PRO A 64 -22.47 9.49 -6.15
CA PRO A 64 -21.70 8.25 -6.14
C PRO A 64 -20.21 8.50 -6.40
N ILE A 65 -19.37 7.85 -5.61
CA ILE A 65 -17.90 7.91 -5.77
C ILE A 65 -17.31 6.55 -6.15
N GLY A 66 -18.15 5.65 -6.59
CA GLY A 66 -17.83 4.28 -6.91
C GLY A 66 -18.79 3.33 -6.23
N GLU A 67 -18.57 2.06 -6.36
CA GLU A 67 -19.41 1.05 -5.74
C GLU A 67 -18.94 0.75 -4.32
N LYS A 68 -19.86 0.79 -3.37
CA LYS A 68 -19.57 0.40 -2.00
C LYS A 68 -19.37 -1.11 -1.96
N TYR A 69 -18.15 -1.51 -1.74
CA TYR A 69 -17.78 -2.90 -1.82
C TYR A 69 -17.63 -3.58 -0.45
N TYR A 70 -17.36 -2.79 0.60
CA TYR A 70 -17.02 -3.33 1.90
C TYR A 70 -17.61 -2.52 3.04
N GLU A 71 -18.09 -3.22 4.07
CA GLU A 71 -18.71 -2.57 5.22
C GLU A 71 -17.78 -1.71 6.07
N GLY A 72 -16.48 -1.80 5.85
CA GLY A 72 -15.48 -1.01 6.54
C GLY A 72 -15.28 0.41 6.02
N GLY A 73 -16.09 0.88 5.09
CA GLY A 73 -15.97 2.24 4.54
C GLY A 73 -15.07 2.34 3.32
N PHE A 74 -14.73 1.24 2.72
CA PHE A 74 -13.98 1.21 1.47
C PHE A 74 -14.94 1.26 0.30
N TYR A 75 -14.72 2.20 -0.59
CA TYR A 75 -15.43 2.27 -1.85
C TYR A 75 -14.51 1.83 -2.97
N TYR A 76 -14.90 0.78 -3.66
CA TYR A 76 -14.12 0.27 -4.77
C TYR A 76 -14.60 0.87 -6.05
N ASP A 77 -13.64 1.15 -6.88
CA ASP A 77 -13.86 1.68 -8.18
C ASP A 77 -13.81 0.55 -9.20
N LYS A 78 -14.92 0.33 -9.90
CA LYS A 78 -14.98 -0.64 -11.00
C LYS A 78 -14.21 -0.22 -12.24
N PHE A 79 -13.64 0.97 -12.23
CA PHE A 79 -12.90 1.47 -13.37
C PHE A 79 -11.55 0.79 -13.54
N VAL A 80 -11.07 0.14 -12.49
CA VAL A 80 -9.81 -0.59 -12.56
C VAL A 80 -10.06 -2.06 -12.29
N THR A 81 -10.17 -2.83 -13.35
CA THR A 81 -10.15 -4.27 -13.27
C THR A 81 -8.93 -4.77 -13.99
N ASP A 82 -7.96 -5.23 -13.25
CA ASP A 82 -6.75 -5.82 -13.83
C ASP A 82 -6.87 -7.33 -14.03
N GLY A 83 -8.05 -7.86 -13.98
CA GLY A 83 -8.30 -9.30 -14.15
C GLY A 83 -7.89 -10.15 -12.94
N ILE A 84 -7.31 -9.56 -11.91
CA ILE A 84 -6.83 -10.27 -10.72
C ILE A 84 -7.51 -9.75 -9.44
N HIS A 85 -8.59 -9.04 -9.59
CA HIS A 85 -9.41 -8.56 -8.48
C HIS A 85 -8.73 -7.54 -7.55
N HIS A 86 -7.94 -6.64 -8.10
CA HIS A 86 -7.43 -5.51 -7.33
C HIS A 86 -8.25 -4.29 -7.65
N ASN A 87 -9.11 -3.98 -6.73
CA ASN A 87 -9.95 -2.80 -6.84
C ASN A 87 -9.23 -1.63 -6.20
N ILE A 88 -9.02 -0.59 -6.99
CA ILE A 88 -8.51 0.69 -6.51
C ILE A 88 -9.71 1.60 -6.32
N GLY A 89 -9.79 2.25 -5.19
CA GLY A 89 -10.92 3.10 -4.88
C GLY A 89 -10.58 4.21 -3.91
N PHE A 90 -11.58 5.01 -3.59
CA PHE A 90 -11.46 6.00 -2.53
C PHE A 90 -11.66 5.35 -1.16
N VAL A 91 -10.80 5.70 -0.22
CA VAL A 91 -10.89 5.23 1.16
C VAL A 91 -11.70 6.23 1.97
N VAL A 92 -12.86 5.79 2.43
CA VAL A 92 -13.76 6.63 3.22
C VAL A 92 -13.92 5.98 4.59
N THR A 93 -13.54 6.71 5.63
CA THR A 93 -13.64 6.24 7.01
C THR A 93 -14.47 7.25 7.80
N HIS A 94 -15.54 6.77 8.44
CA HIS A 94 -16.46 7.62 9.20
C HIS A 94 -16.97 8.84 8.40
N GLY A 95 -17.26 8.64 7.12
CA GLY A 95 -17.75 9.70 6.25
C GLY A 95 -16.69 10.65 5.70
N VAL A 96 -15.42 10.41 6.02
CA VAL A 96 -14.31 11.25 5.56
C VAL A 96 -13.48 10.50 4.52
N LEU A 97 -13.29 11.11 3.36
CA LEU A 97 -12.43 10.58 2.32
C LEU A 97 -10.96 10.85 2.70
N GLU A 98 -10.23 9.81 3.00
CA GLU A 98 -8.84 9.90 3.44
C GLU A 98 -7.84 9.87 2.29
N GLY A 99 -8.14 9.14 1.24
CA GLY A 99 -7.22 8.98 0.13
C GLY A 99 -7.66 7.95 -0.87
N ILE A 100 -6.70 7.45 -1.63
CA ILE A 100 -6.86 6.43 -2.65
C ILE A 100 -6.21 5.16 -2.14
N GLY A 101 -6.89 4.05 -2.24
CA GLY A 101 -6.40 2.80 -1.71
C GLY A 101 -6.65 1.62 -2.62
N ILE A 102 -6.05 0.52 -2.25
CA ILE A 102 -6.23 -0.77 -2.91
C ILE A 102 -6.72 -1.78 -1.88
N GLU A 103 -7.62 -2.65 -2.32
CA GLU A 103 -8.17 -3.70 -1.46
C GLU A 103 -7.08 -4.57 -0.85
N GLY A 104 -7.14 -4.73 0.46
CA GLY A 104 -6.31 -5.68 1.17
C GLY A 104 -6.83 -7.10 0.96
N GLY A 105 -6.11 -7.90 0.21
CA GLY A 105 -6.47 -9.30 0.02
C GLY A 105 -6.18 -10.13 1.27
N GLY A 106 -7.21 -10.65 1.92
CA GLY A 106 -7.08 -11.65 2.96
C GLY A 106 -7.20 -11.12 4.39
N CYS A 107 -7.27 -12.05 5.34
CA CYS A 107 -7.55 -11.79 6.76
C CYS A 107 -6.45 -11.03 7.49
N CYS A 108 -5.30 -10.86 6.90
CA CYS A 108 -4.10 -10.36 7.58
C CYS A 108 -3.46 -9.14 6.92
N GLY A 109 -4.00 -8.69 5.80
CA GLY A 109 -3.47 -7.53 5.10
C GLY A 109 -4.19 -6.25 5.50
N GLY A 110 -3.48 -5.28 6.01
CA GLY A 110 -4.01 -3.94 6.13
C GLY A 110 -4.24 -3.34 4.75
N ASP A 111 -5.23 -2.45 4.66
CA ASP A 111 -5.48 -1.73 3.43
C ASP A 111 -4.39 -0.68 3.21
N LEU A 112 -3.92 -0.58 1.99
CA LEU A 112 -3.02 0.50 1.61
C LEU A 112 -3.85 1.74 1.28
N CYS A 113 -3.48 2.87 1.84
CA CYS A 113 -4.09 4.15 1.52
C CYS A 113 -3.02 5.21 1.30
N VAL A 114 -3.14 5.91 0.19
CA VAL A 114 -2.28 7.03 -0.17
C VAL A 114 -3.11 8.32 -0.09
N GLY A 115 -2.69 9.21 0.76
CA GLY A 115 -3.39 10.48 1.01
C GLY A 115 -2.78 11.65 0.24
N ALA A 116 -3.02 12.84 0.76
CA ALA A 116 -2.54 14.08 0.16
C ALA A 116 -1.04 14.04 -0.11
N ASP A 117 -0.63 14.68 -1.19
CA ASP A 117 0.74 14.74 -1.68
C ASP A 117 1.38 13.39 -1.97
N GLY A 118 0.58 12.33 -2.06
CA GLY A 118 1.07 10.98 -2.29
C GLY A 118 1.62 10.29 -1.06
N ASN A 119 1.39 10.85 0.13
CA ASN A 119 1.88 10.26 1.36
C ASN A 119 1.13 8.99 1.73
N ILE A 120 1.85 7.91 1.96
CA ILE A 120 1.26 6.65 2.41
C ILE A 120 0.85 6.82 3.87
N ILE A 121 -0.46 6.73 4.13
CA ILE A 121 -1.02 6.97 5.45
C ILE A 121 -1.47 5.71 6.17
N LYS A 122 -1.72 4.64 5.42
CA LYS A 122 -2.05 3.32 5.97
C LYS A 122 -1.33 2.25 5.16
N GLY A 123 -1.17 1.08 5.75
CA GLY A 123 -0.54 -0.05 5.06
C GLY A 123 0.98 -0.04 5.17
N LEU A 124 1.50 0.55 6.24
CA LEU A 124 2.93 0.50 6.51
C LEU A 124 3.34 -0.94 6.84
N PRO A 125 4.16 -1.56 5.98
CA PRO A 125 4.42 -2.99 6.07
C PRO A 125 5.32 -3.40 7.23
N PHE A 126 5.86 -2.43 7.94
CA PHE A 126 7.10 -2.66 8.65
C PHE A 126 6.97 -3.12 10.07
N LYS A 127 5.78 -3.06 10.62
CA LYS A 127 5.60 -3.34 12.05
C LYS A 127 5.15 -4.74 12.34
N TYR A 128 4.99 -5.52 11.28
CA TYR A 128 4.47 -6.86 11.46
C TYR A 128 5.52 -7.89 11.16
N ARG A 129 5.47 -8.86 11.96
CA ARG A 129 6.04 -10.20 11.85
C ARG A 129 6.87 -10.48 10.59
N ASP A 130 8.14 -10.69 10.82
CA ASP A 130 9.05 -11.54 10.05
C ASP A 130 8.73 -11.82 8.57
N GLY A 131 9.12 -10.96 7.68
CA GLY A 131 9.23 -11.27 6.25
C GLY A 131 7.95 -11.61 5.48
N TYR A 132 6.94 -12.10 6.16
CA TYR A 132 5.71 -12.58 5.54
C TYR A 132 4.86 -11.45 4.93
N TYR A 133 4.80 -10.32 5.61
CA TYR A 133 3.99 -9.18 5.17
C TYR A 133 4.66 -8.26 4.17
N VAL A 134 5.96 -8.28 4.11
CA VAL A 134 6.73 -7.40 3.25
C VAL A 134 6.42 -7.64 1.78
N LYS A 135 6.25 -8.90 1.39
CA LYS A 135 5.89 -9.24 0.01
C LYS A 135 4.50 -8.75 -0.37
N GLY A 136 3.52 -8.88 0.53
CA GLY A 136 2.15 -8.44 0.29
C GLY A 136 2.05 -6.93 0.11
N GLU A 137 2.66 -6.18 0.99
CA GLU A 137 2.64 -4.72 0.94
C GLU A 137 3.37 -4.16 -0.27
N HIS A 138 4.50 -4.74 -0.62
CA HIS A 138 5.22 -4.40 -1.84
C HIS A 138 4.32 -4.56 -3.07
N LEU A 139 3.61 -5.66 -3.16
CA LEU A 139 2.71 -5.91 -4.28
C LEU A 139 1.55 -4.91 -4.34
N LYS A 140 0.99 -4.52 -3.19
CA LYS A 140 -0.07 -3.52 -3.13
C LYS A 140 0.41 -2.16 -3.62
N MET A 141 1.57 -1.72 -3.14
CA MET A 141 2.15 -0.45 -3.58
C MET A 141 2.41 -0.46 -5.09
N LYS A 142 2.99 -1.53 -5.60
CA LYS A 142 3.24 -1.68 -7.03
C LYS A 142 1.95 -1.66 -7.84
N ARG A 143 0.93 -2.37 -7.41
CA ARG A 143 -0.36 -2.43 -8.11
C ARG A 143 -1.07 -1.09 -8.12
N LEU A 144 -1.02 -0.38 -7.01
CA LEU A 144 -1.61 0.95 -6.94
C LEU A 144 -0.92 1.91 -7.92
N LEU A 145 0.41 1.87 -7.99
CA LEU A 145 1.17 2.66 -8.97
C LEU A 145 0.82 2.25 -10.40
N ASP A 146 0.81 0.96 -10.69
CA ASP A 146 0.55 0.44 -12.03
C ASP A 146 -0.89 0.74 -12.48
N GLY A 147 -1.85 0.72 -11.57
CA GLY A 147 -3.26 0.96 -11.86
C GLY A 147 -3.73 2.41 -11.72
N PHE A 148 -2.85 3.30 -11.27
CA PHE A 148 -3.24 4.67 -10.95
C PHE A 148 -3.82 5.42 -12.14
N GLN A 149 -3.21 5.30 -13.30
CA GLN A 149 -3.68 6.01 -14.50
C GLN A 149 -5.07 5.56 -14.92
N GLU A 150 -5.35 4.26 -14.91
CA GLU A 150 -6.67 3.73 -15.21
C GLU A 150 -7.71 4.21 -14.20
N PHE A 151 -7.35 4.24 -12.93
CA PHE A 151 -8.20 4.79 -11.89
C PHE A 151 -8.52 6.27 -12.14
N GLU A 152 -7.51 7.07 -12.42
CA GLU A 152 -7.67 8.48 -12.73
C GLU A 152 -8.61 8.69 -13.91
N GLU A 153 -8.36 8.00 -15.00
CA GLU A 153 -9.21 8.05 -16.20
C GLU A 153 -10.64 7.63 -15.90
N GLY A 154 -10.78 6.58 -15.10
CA GLY A 154 -12.10 6.07 -14.70
C GLY A 154 -12.88 7.07 -13.86
N VAL A 155 -12.24 7.73 -12.90
CA VAL A 155 -12.88 8.76 -12.07
C VAL A 155 -13.33 9.94 -12.93
N ILE A 156 -12.46 10.41 -13.80
CA ILE A 156 -12.79 11.53 -14.70
C ILE A 156 -13.97 11.17 -15.59
N LYS A 157 -13.95 9.99 -16.19
CA LYS A 157 -15.04 9.50 -17.04
C LYS A 157 -16.36 9.37 -16.26
N HIS A 158 -16.29 8.88 -15.03
CA HIS A 158 -17.46 8.80 -14.16
C HIS A 158 -18.09 10.17 -13.94
N ILE A 159 -17.27 11.18 -13.65
CA ILE A 159 -17.74 12.54 -13.44
C ILE A 159 -18.30 13.14 -14.72
N GLU A 160 -17.63 12.97 -15.85
CA GLU A 160 -18.10 13.47 -17.14
C GLU A 160 -19.45 12.85 -17.55
N ASN A 161 -19.75 11.65 -17.09
CA ASN A 161 -20.98 10.94 -17.39
C ASN A 161 -22.10 11.18 -16.36
N LEU A 162 -21.88 12.00 -15.35
CA LEU A 162 -22.93 12.38 -14.39
C LEU A 162 -24.01 13.19 -15.10
N GLN A 163 -25.25 12.85 -14.77
CA GLN A 163 -26.44 13.53 -15.29
C GLN A 163 -27.14 14.32 -14.20
#